data_ad80f8efeaa7dfa5c3eacf8825d16e62
#
_entry.id   ad80f8efeaa7dfa5c3eacf8825d16e62
#
_cell.length_a   1.000
_cell.length_b   1.000
_cell.length_c   1.000
_cell.angle_alpha   90.00
_cell.angle_beta   90.00
_cell.angle_gamma   90.00
#
_symmetry.space_group_name_H-M   'P 1'
#
loop_
_entity.id
_entity.type
_entity.pdbx_description
1 polymer ?
#
loop_
_entity_poly.entity_id
_entity_poly.type
_entity_poly.pdbx_seq_one_letter_code
_entity_poly.pdbx_strand_id
1 'polypeptide(L)'
;MKHMYMNTRCGYMRIIAGLMVMVMIIVAISINPAFYSYVWAEDEELKESDIVTAGAAGPDIDTPSAILMESKTGQIIYEKDASKQLAPASITKIMTLILIFDALESGQIKMEDPVTVSEHAASMGGSQVFLEEGEIQSVRTMIKCIAVASANDACVAMSEYICGSEDVFVDKMNEKAGQLGMEQTHFVNCCGLDADGHTSSARDVALMSRELINSHPEVKEFSNIWMEDITHVTGKGEKDFTLSNTNKLIKQYTYATGLKTGSTSKAGCCLSGTAMKDGIELIAVVMAAPTSKIRFKDAVTLLNYGFSVCSIYQDAEEPDIKYASVEAGVKDEVSIKKSEDFSYMFLENFSDSDIRKEYTVDTMMAPVHEGDKAGTINYYYKDRLIGSVDLMAAETVEVMDYSDSLRKVLGVITFKKC
;
A
#
# COMPACT_ATOMS: atom_id res chain seq x y z
N MET A 1 -19.47 40.42 -68.14
CA MET A 1 -20.05 40.62 -66.80
C MET A 1 -20.83 39.45 -66.20
N LYS A 2 -21.12 38.33 -66.88
CA LYS A 2 -21.83 37.16 -66.29
C LYS A 2 -20.97 36.14 -65.55
N HIS A 3 -19.66 36.09 -65.83
CA HIS A 3 -18.77 35.09 -65.15
C HIS A 3 -18.23 35.51 -63.77
N MET A 4 -18.34 36.79 -63.41
CA MET A 4 -17.82 37.28 -62.12
C MET A 4 -18.83 37.14 -60.96
N TYR A 5 -20.13 36.95 -61.24
CA TYR A 5 -21.18 36.80 -60.22
C TYR A 5 -21.40 35.35 -59.76
N MET A 6 -20.87 34.34 -60.46
CA MET A 6 -21.05 32.94 -60.11
C MET A 6 -20.03 32.44 -59.06
N ASN A 7 -18.83 33.01 -59.04
CA ASN A 7 -17.78 32.59 -58.09
C ASN A 7 -17.98 33.11 -56.65
N THR A 8 -18.66 34.25 -56.49
CA THR A 8 -18.93 34.81 -55.17
C THR A 8 -20.05 34.04 -54.40
N ARG A 9 -21.07 33.55 -55.13
CA ARG A 9 -22.15 32.73 -54.50
C ARG A 9 -21.67 31.38 -54.02
N CYS A 10 -20.72 30.74 -54.68
CA CYS A 10 -20.15 29.45 -54.26
C CYS A 10 -19.26 29.58 -52.99
N GLY A 11 -18.53 30.71 -52.87
CA GLY A 11 -17.74 31.03 -51.68
C GLY A 11 -18.58 31.27 -50.42
N TYR A 12 -19.67 32.08 -50.59
CA TYR A 12 -20.60 32.35 -49.48
C TYR A 12 -21.35 31.09 -48.98
N MET A 13 -21.77 30.19 -49.90
CA MET A 13 -22.43 28.93 -49.51
C MET A 13 -21.49 28.00 -48.77
N ARG A 14 -20.20 27.96 -49.08
CA ARG A 14 -19.21 27.15 -48.34
C ARG A 14 -18.92 27.70 -46.95
N ILE A 15 -18.88 29.01 -46.76
CA ILE A 15 -18.71 29.66 -45.45
C ILE A 15 -19.95 29.45 -44.59
N ILE A 16 -21.17 29.57 -45.14
CA ILE A 16 -22.42 29.34 -44.41
C ILE A 16 -22.55 27.84 -44.02
N ALA A 17 -22.17 26.92 -44.91
CA ALA A 17 -22.18 25.49 -44.59
C ALA A 17 -21.15 25.15 -43.50
N GLY A 18 -19.95 25.74 -43.50
CA GLY A 18 -18.94 25.59 -42.44
C GLY A 18 -19.42 26.15 -41.11
N LEU A 19 -20.08 27.32 -41.11
CA LEU A 19 -20.67 27.90 -39.89
C LEU A 19 -21.83 27.06 -39.34
N MET A 20 -22.70 26.51 -40.19
CA MET A 20 -23.77 25.61 -39.74
C MET A 20 -23.25 24.30 -39.16
N VAL A 21 -22.18 23.71 -39.70
CA VAL A 21 -21.54 22.52 -39.16
C VAL A 21 -20.90 22.84 -37.81
N MET A 22 -20.24 23.99 -37.68
CA MET A 22 -19.65 24.43 -36.39
C MET A 22 -20.71 24.70 -35.32
N VAL A 23 -21.85 25.30 -35.68
CA VAL A 23 -23.00 25.51 -34.78
C VAL A 23 -23.63 24.17 -34.37
N MET A 24 -23.78 23.21 -35.32
CA MET A 24 -24.30 21.88 -35.01
C MET A 24 -23.35 21.09 -34.08
N ILE A 25 -22.03 21.23 -34.21
CA ILE A 25 -21.06 20.61 -33.30
C ILE A 25 -21.16 21.25 -31.92
N ILE A 26 -21.27 22.57 -31.82
CA ILE A 26 -21.45 23.30 -30.56
C ILE A 26 -22.79 22.93 -29.89
N VAL A 27 -23.87 22.79 -30.63
CA VAL A 27 -25.20 22.39 -30.15
C VAL A 27 -25.20 20.90 -29.72
N ALA A 28 -24.49 20.01 -30.44
CA ALA A 28 -24.35 18.61 -30.08
C ALA A 28 -23.54 18.42 -28.78
N ILE A 29 -22.54 19.27 -28.54
CA ILE A 29 -21.77 19.30 -27.30
C ILE A 29 -22.62 19.87 -26.14
N SER A 30 -23.57 20.79 -26.43
CA SER A 30 -24.44 21.40 -25.42
C SER A 30 -25.66 20.56 -25.03
N ILE A 31 -26.01 19.49 -25.77
CA ILE A 31 -27.24 18.69 -25.55
C ILE A 31 -26.96 17.32 -24.95
N ASN A 32 -25.69 16.94 -24.78
CA ASN A 32 -25.38 15.68 -24.13
C ASN A 32 -24.87 15.90 -22.69
N PRO A 33 -25.79 15.98 -21.70
CA PRO A 33 -25.40 16.18 -20.29
C PRO A 33 -24.57 15.01 -19.76
N ALA A 34 -24.59 13.85 -20.42
CA ALA A 34 -23.80 12.69 -20.03
C ALA A 34 -22.29 12.87 -20.24
N PHE A 35 -21.86 13.80 -21.10
CA PHE A 35 -20.43 14.06 -21.33
C PHE A 35 -19.81 14.99 -20.29
N TYR A 36 -20.62 15.86 -19.64
CA TYR A 36 -20.17 16.75 -18.58
C TYR A 36 -20.25 16.15 -17.18
N SER A 37 -21.06 15.12 -16.97
CA SER A 37 -21.20 14.49 -15.67
C SER A 37 -20.02 13.59 -15.29
N TYR A 38 -19.11 13.27 -16.21
CA TYR A 38 -17.93 12.45 -15.92
C TYR A 38 -16.73 13.24 -15.37
N VAL A 39 -16.70 14.56 -15.53
CA VAL A 39 -15.54 15.40 -15.15
C VAL A 39 -15.77 16.16 -13.85
N TRP A 40 -17.02 16.44 -13.49
CA TRP A 40 -17.39 17.18 -12.27
C TRP A 40 -18.51 16.46 -11.53
N ALA A 41 -18.20 15.28 -10.96
CA ALA A 41 -19.04 14.80 -9.87
C ALA A 41 -18.82 15.78 -8.70
N GLU A 42 -19.89 16.49 -8.33
CA GLU A 42 -19.90 17.44 -7.22
C GLU A 42 -19.16 16.86 -6.02
N ASP A 43 -18.27 17.67 -5.44
CA ASP A 43 -17.53 17.39 -4.22
C ASP A 43 -18.50 17.39 -3.04
N GLU A 44 -19.38 16.38 -2.93
CA GLU A 44 -20.11 16.15 -1.69
C GLU A 44 -19.12 15.60 -0.64
N GLU A 45 -18.80 16.43 0.34
CA GLU A 45 -18.09 16.03 1.54
C GLU A 45 -18.90 14.95 2.28
N LEU A 46 -18.22 13.89 2.74
CA LEU A 46 -18.81 12.93 3.67
C LEU A 46 -19.13 13.65 4.98
N LYS A 47 -20.39 13.65 5.36
CA LYS A 47 -20.80 14.17 6.69
C LYS A 47 -20.61 13.06 7.72
N GLU A 48 -20.25 13.43 8.93
CA GLU A 48 -20.10 12.50 10.06
C GLU A 48 -21.40 11.67 10.30
N SER A 49 -22.57 12.23 9.93
CA SER A 49 -23.87 11.56 9.95
C SER A 49 -24.02 10.45 8.90
N ASP A 50 -23.18 10.41 7.85
CA ASP A 50 -23.22 9.40 6.79
C ASP A 50 -22.44 8.15 7.18
N ILE A 51 -21.71 8.18 8.31
CA ILE A 51 -20.91 7.08 8.85
C ILE A 51 -21.79 6.23 9.75
N VAL A 52 -22.14 5.04 9.29
CA VAL A 52 -22.91 4.08 10.09
C VAL A 52 -21.99 3.40 11.10
N THR A 53 -22.31 3.52 12.39
CA THR A 53 -21.65 2.74 13.45
C THR A 53 -22.12 1.28 13.34
N ALA A 54 -21.16 0.34 13.24
CA ALA A 54 -21.47 -1.07 13.13
C ALA A 54 -22.17 -1.59 14.39
N GLY A 55 -23.29 -2.27 14.17
CA GLY A 55 -23.95 -3.08 15.21
C GLY A 55 -23.28 -4.46 15.36
N ALA A 56 -23.75 -5.28 16.29
CA ALA A 56 -23.23 -6.63 16.58
C ALA A 56 -23.23 -7.61 15.38
N ALA A 57 -23.78 -7.23 14.25
CA ALA A 57 -23.88 -8.03 13.01
C ALA A 57 -22.78 -7.71 11.96
N GLY A 58 -21.83 -6.85 12.27
CA GLY A 58 -20.81 -6.34 11.32
C GLY A 58 -21.23 -5.07 10.61
N PRO A 59 -20.33 -4.48 9.78
CA PRO A 59 -20.58 -3.21 9.10
C PRO A 59 -21.60 -3.37 7.97
N ASP A 60 -22.58 -2.46 7.91
CA ASP A 60 -23.54 -2.37 6.81
C ASP A 60 -22.95 -1.52 5.69
N ILE A 61 -22.65 -2.14 4.55
CA ILE A 61 -22.04 -1.51 3.38
C ILE A 61 -22.82 -1.83 2.10
N ASP A 62 -22.93 -0.81 1.25
CA ASP A 62 -23.65 -0.91 -0.04
C ASP A 62 -22.78 -1.54 -1.14
N THR A 63 -21.45 -1.50 -1.00
CA THR A 63 -20.51 -2.05 -1.99
C THR A 63 -20.66 -3.57 -2.13
N PRO A 64 -20.71 -4.10 -3.39
CA PRO A 64 -20.94 -5.52 -3.66
C PRO A 64 -19.80 -6.44 -3.20
N SER A 65 -18.55 -6.00 -3.26
CA SER A 65 -17.38 -6.80 -2.88
C SER A 65 -16.44 -5.96 -2.03
N ALA A 66 -16.07 -6.48 -0.85
CA ALA A 66 -15.21 -5.75 0.08
C ALA A 66 -14.44 -6.69 1.01
N ILE A 67 -13.33 -6.18 1.54
CA ILE A 67 -12.55 -6.83 2.60
C ILE A 67 -11.95 -5.77 3.52
N LEU A 68 -11.81 -6.11 4.79
CA LEU A 68 -11.03 -5.38 5.77
C LEU A 68 -9.98 -6.32 6.35
N MET A 69 -8.73 -5.93 6.27
CA MET A 69 -7.57 -6.71 6.70
C MET A 69 -6.67 -5.86 7.60
N GLU A 70 -6.06 -6.47 8.62
CA GLU A 70 -4.97 -5.85 9.36
C GLU A 70 -3.66 -6.06 8.61
N SER A 71 -2.85 -5.00 8.50
CA SER A 71 -1.71 -5.00 7.57
C SER A 71 -0.55 -5.88 8.02
N LYS A 72 -0.19 -5.88 9.31
CA LYS A 72 1.00 -6.58 9.82
C LYS A 72 0.82 -8.10 9.81
N THR A 73 -0.30 -8.59 10.32
CA THR A 73 -0.59 -10.02 10.43
C THR A 73 -1.27 -10.61 9.20
N GLY A 74 -1.95 -9.79 8.39
CA GLY A 74 -2.81 -10.23 7.31
C GLY A 74 -4.15 -10.81 7.79
N GLN A 75 -4.51 -10.60 9.08
CA GLN A 75 -5.76 -11.10 9.63
C GLN A 75 -6.95 -10.39 8.98
N ILE A 76 -7.90 -11.21 8.50
CA ILE A 76 -9.15 -10.70 7.91
C ILE A 76 -10.14 -10.42 9.04
N ILE A 77 -10.64 -9.18 9.07
CA ILE A 77 -11.58 -8.68 10.08
C ILE A 77 -13.00 -8.74 9.56
N TYR A 78 -13.18 -8.48 8.28
CA TYR A 78 -14.47 -8.51 7.58
C TYR A 78 -14.27 -8.86 6.11
N GLU A 79 -15.22 -9.58 5.54
CA GLU A 79 -15.29 -9.83 4.10
C GLU A 79 -16.72 -9.95 3.59
N LYS A 80 -16.93 -9.50 2.35
CA LYS A 80 -18.17 -9.62 1.60
C LYS A 80 -17.83 -9.91 0.14
N ASP A 81 -18.16 -11.09 -0.37
CA ASP A 81 -17.82 -11.53 -1.73
C ASP A 81 -16.37 -11.21 -2.14
N ALA A 82 -15.44 -11.34 -1.18
CA ALA A 82 -14.07 -10.83 -1.30
C ALA A 82 -13.26 -11.54 -2.41
N SER A 83 -13.59 -12.78 -2.76
CA SER A 83 -12.93 -13.54 -3.84
C SER A 83 -13.61 -13.41 -5.19
N LYS A 84 -14.63 -12.56 -5.33
CA LYS A 84 -15.32 -12.36 -6.60
C LYS A 84 -14.39 -11.66 -7.59
N GLN A 85 -14.23 -12.26 -8.79
CA GLN A 85 -13.46 -11.63 -9.89
C GLN A 85 -14.19 -10.41 -10.43
N LEU A 86 -13.52 -9.27 -10.43
CA LEU A 86 -14.01 -7.98 -10.89
C LEU A 86 -12.90 -7.25 -11.64
N ALA A 87 -13.26 -6.27 -12.46
CA ALA A 87 -12.28 -5.37 -13.08
C ALA A 87 -11.68 -4.46 -11.99
N PRO A 88 -10.35 -4.40 -11.85
CA PRO A 88 -9.70 -3.62 -10.79
C PRO A 88 -9.57 -2.11 -11.12
N ALA A 89 -9.74 -1.71 -12.38
CA ALA A 89 -9.42 -0.36 -12.84
C ALA A 89 -8.00 0.05 -12.37
N SER A 90 -7.78 1.32 -12.08
CA SER A 90 -6.48 1.86 -11.64
C SER A 90 -5.98 1.35 -10.28
N ILE A 91 -6.71 0.48 -9.57
CA ILE A 91 -6.16 -0.27 -8.43
C ILE A 91 -4.98 -1.15 -8.88
N THR A 92 -4.96 -1.58 -10.14
CA THR A 92 -3.82 -2.25 -10.82
C THR A 92 -2.48 -1.58 -10.53
N LYS A 93 -2.46 -0.24 -10.42
CA LYS A 93 -1.24 0.55 -10.18
C LYS A 93 -0.57 0.29 -8.83
N ILE A 94 -1.25 -0.40 -7.90
CA ILE A 94 -0.62 -0.90 -6.69
C ILE A 94 0.46 -1.91 -7.05
N MET A 95 0.17 -2.86 -7.96
CA MET A 95 1.16 -3.82 -8.45
C MET A 95 2.28 -3.12 -9.25
N THR A 96 1.93 -2.12 -10.04
CA THR A 96 2.94 -1.31 -10.76
C THR A 96 3.89 -0.62 -9.78
N LEU A 97 3.37 -0.03 -8.69
CA LEU A 97 4.19 0.59 -7.65
C LEU A 97 5.05 -0.45 -6.91
N ILE A 98 4.54 -1.64 -6.60
CA ILE A 98 5.35 -2.73 -6.00
C ILE A 98 6.58 -3.00 -6.86
N LEU A 99 6.41 -3.24 -8.16
CA LEU A 99 7.53 -3.55 -9.05
C LEU A 99 8.50 -2.36 -9.22
N ILE A 100 8.03 -1.12 -9.15
CA ILE A 100 8.89 0.06 -9.15
C ILE A 100 9.73 0.12 -7.88
N PHE A 101 9.12 -0.11 -6.71
CA PHE A 101 9.83 -0.11 -5.43
C PHE A 101 10.75 -1.34 -5.29
N ASP A 102 10.37 -2.52 -5.77
CA ASP A 102 11.26 -3.70 -5.85
C ASP A 102 12.51 -3.38 -6.69
N ALA A 103 12.37 -2.65 -7.81
CA ALA A 103 13.49 -2.22 -8.64
C ALA A 103 14.38 -1.17 -7.95
N LEU A 104 13.81 -0.29 -7.13
CA LEU A 104 14.55 0.66 -6.29
C LEU A 104 15.33 -0.06 -5.19
N GLU A 105 14.69 -0.97 -4.46
CA GLU A 105 15.30 -1.74 -3.37
C GLU A 105 16.45 -2.62 -3.86
N SER A 106 16.28 -3.28 -5.01
CA SER A 106 17.35 -4.08 -5.64
C SER A 106 18.50 -3.24 -6.22
N GLY A 107 18.35 -1.91 -6.27
CA GLY A 107 19.32 -0.99 -6.87
C GLY A 107 19.35 -1.03 -8.40
N GLN A 108 18.36 -1.67 -9.04
CA GLN A 108 18.21 -1.67 -10.51
C GLN A 108 17.97 -0.24 -11.04
N ILE A 109 17.21 0.57 -10.29
CA ILE A 109 16.95 1.97 -10.59
C ILE A 109 17.16 2.83 -9.34
N LYS A 110 17.25 4.15 -9.51
CA LYS A 110 17.34 5.14 -8.43
C LYS A 110 16.26 6.21 -8.57
N MET A 111 15.89 6.85 -7.47
CA MET A 111 14.85 7.87 -7.44
C MET A 111 15.11 9.04 -8.42
N GLU A 112 16.37 9.39 -8.62
CA GLU A 112 16.77 10.53 -9.46
C GLU A 112 17.17 10.13 -10.90
N ASP A 113 17.01 8.84 -11.26
CA ASP A 113 17.31 8.38 -12.61
C ASP A 113 16.36 9.02 -13.62
N PRO A 114 16.87 9.41 -14.82
CA PRO A 114 16.07 10.01 -15.88
C PRO A 114 15.28 8.94 -16.62
N VAL A 115 13.97 9.09 -16.68
CA VAL A 115 13.04 8.24 -17.45
C VAL A 115 12.62 9.01 -18.69
N THR A 116 12.93 8.50 -19.86
CA THR A 116 12.51 9.09 -21.13
C THR A 116 11.16 8.53 -21.55
N VAL A 117 10.23 9.39 -21.86
CA VAL A 117 8.87 9.04 -22.29
C VAL A 117 8.87 8.59 -23.76
N SER A 118 8.37 7.39 -24.02
CA SER A 118 8.21 6.86 -25.38
C SER A 118 6.96 7.42 -26.07
N GLU A 119 6.85 7.24 -27.40
CA GLU A 119 5.64 7.52 -28.17
C GLU A 119 4.44 6.73 -27.61
N HIS A 120 4.64 5.47 -27.23
CA HIS A 120 3.59 4.62 -26.65
C HIS A 120 3.11 5.22 -25.31
N ALA A 121 4.01 5.51 -24.38
CA ALA A 121 3.66 6.12 -23.10
C ALA A 121 2.92 7.47 -23.27
N ALA A 122 3.40 8.34 -24.15
CA ALA A 122 2.77 9.63 -24.45
C ALA A 122 1.39 9.50 -25.13
N SER A 123 1.11 8.39 -25.81
CA SER A 123 -0.17 8.13 -26.50
C SER A 123 -1.26 7.60 -25.57
N MET A 124 -0.94 7.31 -24.30
CA MET A 124 -1.87 6.68 -23.38
C MET A 124 -3.08 7.57 -23.11
N GLY A 125 -4.27 6.94 -23.10
CA GLY A 125 -5.52 7.57 -22.74
C GLY A 125 -5.91 7.38 -21.28
N GLY A 126 -7.06 7.93 -20.89
CA GLY A 126 -7.59 7.84 -19.53
C GLY A 126 -6.95 8.87 -18.60
N SER A 127 -6.70 8.50 -17.33
CA SER A 127 -5.99 9.38 -16.40
C SER A 127 -4.54 9.54 -16.82
N GLN A 128 -4.08 10.76 -16.99
CA GLN A 128 -2.73 11.07 -17.47
C GLN A 128 -2.28 12.45 -16.98
N VAL A 129 -1.00 12.68 -16.98
CA VAL A 129 -0.38 13.96 -16.67
C VAL A 129 0.14 14.66 -17.95
N PHE A 130 -0.16 14.09 -19.11
CA PHE A 130 0.15 14.63 -20.44
C PHE A 130 1.66 14.72 -20.74
N LEU A 131 2.40 13.64 -20.37
CA LEU A 131 3.80 13.51 -20.75
C LEU A 131 3.95 13.53 -22.28
N GLU A 132 4.92 14.30 -22.79
CA GLU A 132 5.20 14.37 -24.23
C GLU A 132 6.30 13.34 -24.61
N GLU A 133 6.25 12.84 -25.85
CA GLU A 133 7.31 11.97 -26.38
C GLU A 133 8.68 12.65 -26.29
N GLY A 134 9.68 11.92 -25.76
CA GLY A 134 11.03 12.42 -25.55
C GLY A 134 11.19 13.29 -24.30
N GLU A 135 10.12 13.58 -23.58
CA GLU A 135 10.20 14.24 -22.28
C GLU A 135 10.97 13.37 -21.28
N ILE A 136 11.74 13.99 -20.39
CA ILE A 136 12.51 13.30 -19.37
C ILE A 136 12.03 13.76 -18.00
N GLN A 137 11.64 12.78 -17.17
CA GLN A 137 11.27 13.00 -15.78
C GLN A 137 12.05 12.06 -14.87
N SER A 138 12.24 12.43 -13.59
CA SER A 138 12.86 11.51 -12.64
C SER A 138 11.92 10.37 -12.24
N VAL A 139 12.46 9.21 -11.83
CA VAL A 139 11.69 8.09 -11.23
C VAL A 139 10.79 8.61 -10.10
N ARG A 140 11.31 9.50 -9.23
CA ARG A 140 10.54 10.14 -8.16
C ARG A 140 9.31 10.88 -8.69
N THR A 141 9.46 11.67 -9.75
CA THR A 141 8.34 12.38 -10.37
C THR A 141 7.33 11.40 -10.99
N MET A 142 7.80 10.34 -11.64
CA MET A 142 6.92 9.31 -12.20
C MET A 142 6.11 8.59 -11.11
N ILE A 143 6.71 8.26 -9.97
CA ILE A 143 6.00 7.69 -8.82
C ILE A 143 4.91 8.65 -8.32
N LYS A 144 5.19 9.96 -8.22
CA LYS A 144 4.18 10.96 -7.86
C LYS A 144 3.02 10.99 -8.85
N CYS A 145 3.31 10.99 -10.16
CA CYS A 145 2.30 10.96 -11.21
C CYS A 145 1.39 9.73 -11.10
N ILE A 146 1.95 8.55 -10.80
CA ILE A 146 1.23 7.29 -10.63
C ILE A 146 0.39 7.29 -9.35
N ALA A 147 0.99 7.64 -8.21
CA ALA A 147 0.33 7.55 -6.92
C ALA A 147 -0.76 8.63 -6.74
N VAL A 148 -0.47 9.86 -7.12
CA VAL A 148 -1.34 11.04 -6.92
C VAL A 148 -2.38 11.17 -8.02
N ALA A 149 -1.93 11.38 -9.26
CA ALA A 149 -2.81 11.64 -10.40
C ALA A 149 -3.31 10.37 -11.10
N SER A 150 -2.81 9.20 -10.69
CA SER A 150 -3.18 7.92 -11.33
C SER A 150 -2.79 7.85 -12.82
N ALA A 151 -1.69 8.46 -13.19
CA ALA A 151 -1.23 8.67 -14.56
C ALA A 151 -0.91 7.36 -15.30
N ASN A 152 -1.57 7.09 -16.42
CA ASN A 152 -1.34 5.92 -17.26
C ASN A 152 -0.05 6.05 -18.06
N ASP A 153 0.20 7.24 -18.61
CA ASP A 153 1.44 7.60 -19.33
C ASP A 153 2.69 7.36 -18.46
N ALA A 154 2.67 7.76 -17.19
CA ALA A 154 3.75 7.49 -16.26
C ALA A 154 3.91 5.99 -15.94
N CYS A 155 2.81 5.21 -15.86
CA CYS A 155 2.89 3.75 -15.65
C CYS A 155 3.60 3.07 -16.81
N VAL A 156 3.21 3.39 -18.05
CA VAL A 156 3.82 2.80 -19.25
C VAL A 156 5.28 3.22 -19.35
N ALA A 157 5.60 4.50 -19.16
CA ALA A 157 6.99 4.98 -19.18
C ALA A 157 7.88 4.24 -18.15
N MET A 158 7.38 4.01 -16.93
CA MET A 158 8.12 3.26 -15.90
C MET A 158 8.24 1.78 -16.23
N SER A 159 7.19 1.16 -16.79
CA SER A 159 7.23 -0.25 -17.19
C SER A 159 8.28 -0.50 -18.28
N GLU A 160 8.31 0.37 -19.29
CA GLU A 160 9.31 0.33 -20.35
C GLU A 160 10.72 0.61 -19.83
N TYR A 161 10.87 1.57 -18.91
CA TYR A 161 12.17 1.88 -18.31
C TYR A 161 12.77 0.71 -17.52
N ILE A 162 11.94 0.01 -16.73
CA ILE A 162 12.38 -1.09 -15.87
C ILE A 162 12.59 -2.40 -16.66
N CYS A 163 11.71 -2.69 -17.63
CA CYS A 163 11.64 -3.99 -18.29
C CYS A 163 11.89 -3.93 -19.81
N GLY A 164 12.04 -2.75 -20.39
CA GLY A 164 12.22 -2.57 -21.84
C GLY A 164 10.93 -2.58 -22.63
N SER A 165 9.83 -3.13 -22.09
CA SER A 165 8.48 -3.06 -22.67
C SER A 165 7.40 -3.26 -21.60
N GLU A 166 6.17 -2.77 -21.89
CA GLU A 166 5.00 -3.01 -21.03
C GLU A 166 4.68 -4.50 -20.93
N ASP A 167 4.77 -5.28 -22.02
CA ASP A 167 4.44 -6.71 -22.02
C ASP A 167 5.30 -7.49 -21.02
N VAL A 168 6.62 -7.28 -21.02
CA VAL A 168 7.55 -7.92 -20.07
C VAL A 168 7.27 -7.48 -18.63
N PHE A 169 6.85 -6.23 -18.44
CA PHE A 169 6.48 -5.74 -17.12
C PHE A 169 5.18 -6.40 -16.62
N VAL A 170 4.19 -6.58 -17.49
CA VAL A 170 2.92 -7.27 -17.20
C VAL A 170 3.17 -8.75 -16.86
N ASP A 171 4.10 -9.42 -17.54
CA ASP A 171 4.52 -10.78 -17.18
C ASP A 171 5.05 -10.83 -15.73
N LYS A 172 5.89 -9.87 -15.34
CA LYS A 172 6.37 -9.73 -13.94
C LYS A 172 5.25 -9.39 -12.95
N MET A 173 4.26 -8.57 -13.33
CA MET A 173 3.10 -8.32 -12.49
C MET A 173 2.34 -9.62 -12.19
N ASN A 174 2.15 -10.48 -13.19
CA ASN A 174 1.49 -11.77 -13.04
C ASN A 174 2.32 -12.77 -12.23
N GLU A 175 3.65 -12.77 -12.42
CA GLU A 175 4.58 -13.55 -11.59
C GLU A 175 4.50 -13.14 -10.11
N LYS A 176 4.58 -11.82 -9.82
CA LYS A 176 4.44 -11.28 -8.46
C LYS A 176 3.07 -11.59 -7.86
N ALA A 177 1.99 -11.50 -8.65
CA ALA A 177 0.65 -11.90 -8.22
C ALA A 177 0.61 -13.37 -7.78
N GLY A 178 1.25 -14.27 -8.54
CA GLY A 178 1.40 -15.68 -8.16
C GLY A 178 2.18 -15.86 -6.85
N GLN A 179 3.27 -15.14 -6.67
CA GLN A 179 4.10 -15.17 -5.44
C GLN A 179 3.29 -14.69 -4.21
N LEU A 180 2.40 -13.73 -4.39
CA LEU A 180 1.53 -13.19 -3.33
C LEU A 180 0.27 -14.04 -3.08
N GLY A 181 0.04 -15.11 -3.85
CA GLY A 181 -1.15 -15.96 -3.74
C GLY A 181 -2.44 -15.28 -4.22
N MET A 182 -2.35 -14.37 -5.19
CA MET A 182 -3.49 -13.64 -5.76
C MET A 182 -4.21 -14.50 -6.82
N GLU A 183 -4.99 -15.47 -6.35
CA GLU A 183 -5.58 -16.53 -7.20
C GLU A 183 -6.65 -16.03 -8.19
N GLN A 184 -7.28 -14.88 -7.92
CA GLN A 184 -8.35 -14.32 -8.74
C GLN A 184 -7.86 -13.17 -9.63
N THR A 185 -6.53 -12.97 -9.72
CA THR A 185 -5.92 -11.84 -10.42
C THR A 185 -5.20 -12.27 -11.69
N HIS A 186 -5.46 -11.52 -12.74
CA HIS A 186 -4.68 -11.56 -13.97
C HIS A 186 -4.56 -10.15 -14.55
N PHE A 187 -3.34 -9.68 -14.75
CA PHE A 187 -3.03 -8.39 -15.34
C PHE A 187 -2.80 -8.52 -16.85
N VAL A 188 -3.34 -7.59 -17.62
CA VAL A 188 -3.19 -7.51 -19.09
C VAL A 188 -2.49 -6.21 -19.50
N ASN A 189 -2.49 -5.22 -18.61
CA ASN A 189 -1.76 -3.95 -18.78
C ASN A 189 -1.30 -3.43 -17.41
N CYS A 190 -0.35 -2.49 -17.39
CA CYS A 190 0.25 -1.98 -16.18
C CYS A 190 -0.57 -0.88 -15.47
N CYS A 191 -1.63 -0.36 -16.07
CA CYS A 191 -2.33 0.83 -15.58
C CYS A 191 -3.79 0.61 -15.18
N GLY A 192 -4.41 -0.53 -15.56
CA GLY A 192 -5.78 -0.88 -15.20
C GLY A 192 -6.84 -0.35 -16.16
N LEU A 193 -6.50 -0.16 -17.43
CA LEU A 193 -7.48 0.05 -18.50
C LEU A 193 -8.30 -1.23 -18.72
N ASP A 194 -9.58 -1.06 -19.04
CA ASP A 194 -10.47 -2.19 -19.28
C ASP A 194 -9.95 -3.03 -20.44
N ALA A 195 -9.67 -4.30 -20.19
CA ALA A 195 -9.27 -5.29 -21.17
C ALA A 195 -9.91 -6.65 -20.83
N ASP A 196 -10.07 -7.51 -21.83
CA ASP A 196 -10.56 -8.87 -21.60
C ASP A 196 -9.52 -9.66 -20.81
N GLY A 197 -9.98 -10.31 -19.74
CA GLY A 197 -9.10 -11.06 -18.84
C GLY A 197 -8.40 -10.20 -17.78
N HIS A 198 -8.47 -8.85 -17.81
CA HIS A 198 -7.91 -8.01 -16.78
C HIS A 198 -8.83 -8.00 -15.54
N THR A 199 -8.50 -8.82 -14.56
CA THR A 199 -9.34 -9.09 -13.39
C THR A 199 -8.55 -9.11 -12.09
N SER A 200 -9.24 -8.88 -10.98
CA SER A 200 -8.73 -9.07 -9.62
C SER A 200 -9.90 -9.31 -8.66
N SER A 201 -9.64 -9.44 -7.37
CA SER A 201 -10.65 -9.56 -6.31
C SER A 201 -10.31 -8.61 -5.15
N ALA A 202 -11.29 -8.32 -4.29
CA ALA A 202 -11.03 -7.50 -3.11
C ALA A 202 -9.96 -8.14 -2.20
N ARG A 203 -9.95 -9.48 -2.09
CA ARG A 203 -8.95 -10.23 -1.34
C ARG A 203 -7.55 -10.05 -1.93
N ASP A 204 -7.40 -10.22 -3.22
CA ASP A 204 -6.10 -10.10 -3.90
C ASP A 204 -5.58 -8.67 -3.87
N VAL A 205 -6.49 -7.69 -4.01
CA VAL A 205 -6.14 -6.27 -3.84
C VAL A 205 -5.65 -6.00 -2.42
N ALA A 206 -6.24 -6.61 -1.39
CA ALA A 206 -5.75 -6.46 -0.01
C ALA A 206 -4.36 -7.08 0.16
N LEU A 207 -4.09 -8.24 -0.47
CA LEU A 207 -2.76 -8.88 -0.45
C LEU A 207 -1.68 -7.99 -1.07
N MET A 208 -1.90 -7.47 -2.29
CA MET A 208 -0.92 -6.58 -2.91
C MET A 208 -0.81 -5.22 -2.19
N SER A 209 -1.89 -4.72 -1.58
CA SER A 209 -1.83 -3.49 -0.77
C SER A 209 -0.99 -3.71 0.48
N ARG A 210 -1.18 -4.86 1.14
CA ARG A 210 -0.40 -5.28 2.31
C ARG A 210 1.09 -5.40 1.96
N GLU A 211 1.41 -6.05 0.83
CA GLU A 211 2.79 -6.13 0.33
C GLU A 211 3.39 -4.75 0.16
N LEU A 212 2.70 -3.86 -0.57
CA LEU A 212 3.22 -2.52 -0.86
C LEU A 212 3.52 -1.71 0.40
N ILE A 213 2.58 -1.68 1.38
CA ILE A 213 2.75 -0.82 2.55
C ILE A 213 3.70 -1.39 3.61
N ASN A 214 3.93 -2.71 3.64
CA ASN A 214 4.81 -3.35 4.60
C ASN A 214 6.25 -3.48 4.08
N SER A 215 6.42 -3.88 2.82
CA SER A 215 7.73 -4.03 2.19
C SER A 215 8.31 -2.68 1.74
N HIS A 216 7.45 -1.74 1.34
CA HIS A 216 7.84 -0.43 0.82
C HIS A 216 7.07 0.71 1.51
N PRO A 217 7.26 0.91 2.83
CA PRO A 217 6.49 1.90 3.62
C PRO A 217 6.67 3.34 3.14
N GLU A 218 7.73 3.66 2.41
CA GLU A 218 7.99 4.95 1.77
C GLU A 218 6.93 5.33 0.72
N VAL A 219 6.13 4.38 0.21
CA VAL A 219 5.00 4.68 -0.67
C VAL A 219 4.01 5.67 -0.04
N LYS A 220 3.93 5.69 1.29
CA LYS A 220 3.06 6.59 2.04
C LYS A 220 3.44 8.06 1.86
N GLU A 221 4.73 8.36 1.61
CA GLU A 221 5.19 9.71 1.29
C GLU A 221 4.52 10.24 0.02
N PHE A 222 4.27 9.36 -0.96
CA PHE A 222 3.65 9.71 -2.24
C PHE A 222 2.12 9.62 -2.18
N SER A 223 1.56 8.56 -1.60
CA SER A 223 0.11 8.34 -1.58
C SER A 223 -0.65 9.36 -0.73
N ASN A 224 0.00 10.03 0.22
CA ASN A 224 -0.56 11.07 1.07
C ASN A 224 -0.43 12.49 0.50
N ILE A 225 0.24 12.69 -0.62
CA ILE A 225 0.28 13.99 -1.29
C ILE A 225 -1.14 14.32 -1.78
N TRP A 226 -1.69 15.46 -1.34
CA TRP A 226 -3.00 15.93 -1.83
C TRP A 226 -2.89 16.66 -3.16
N MET A 227 -2.00 17.62 -3.24
CA MET A 227 -1.69 18.37 -4.45
C MET A 227 -0.20 18.72 -4.46
N GLU A 228 0.43 18.61 -5.62
CA GLU A 228 1.84 18.98 -5.82
C GLU A 228 2.06 19.34 -7.28
N ASP A 229 2.89 20.35 -7.53
CA ASP A 229 3.26 20.75 -8.89
C ASP A 229 4.45 19.93 -9.38
N ILE A 230 4.39 19.52 -10.63
CA ILE A 230 5.52 19.00 -11.41
C ILE A 230 5.79 19.94 -12.59
N THR A 231 7.02 19.96 -13.07
CA THR A 231 7.38 20.76 -14.25
C THR A 231 7.65 19.85 -15.43
N HIS A 232 6.86 20.01 -16.51
CA HIS A 232 7.17 19.43 -17.81
C HIS A 232 8.29 20.20 -18.46
N VAL A 233 9.34 19.50 -18.88
CA VAL A 233 10.46 20.08 -19.63
C VAL A 233 10.49 19.44 -21.00
N THR A 234 10.00 20.16 -22.00
CA THR A 234 9.86 19.66 -23.37
C THR A 234 10.60 20.57 -24.36
N GLY A 235 10.67 20.16 -25.62
CA GLY A 235 11.22 20.99 -26.69
C GLY A 235 10.49 22.34 -26.90
N LYS A 236 9.30 22.51 -26.29
CA LYS A 236 8.47 23.72 -26.33
C LYS A 236 8.72 24.67 -25.15
N GLY A 237 9.55 24.25 -24.18
CA GLY A 237 9.85 24.97 -22.96
C GLY A 237 9.38 24.27 -21.69
N GLU A 238 9.39 24.98 -20.57
CA GLU A 238 8.94 24.50 -19.27
C GLU A 238 7.50 24.91 -19.00
N LYS A 239 6.73 23.99 -18.38
CA LYS A 239 5.35 24.24 -17.99
C LYS A 239 5.00 23.46 -16.71
N ASP A 240 4.50 24.16 -15.72
CA ASP A 240 4.01 23.53 -14.49
C ASP A 240 2.66 22.84 -14.70
N PHE A 241 2.50 21.71 -14.03
CA PHE A 241 1.29 20.92 -13.99
C PHE A 241 1.01 20.47 -12.55
N THR A 242 -0.18 20.81 -12.04
CA THR A 242 -0.58 20.45 -10.68
C THR A 242 -1.17 19.05 -10.65
N LEU A 243 -0.50 18.13 -9.94
CA LEU A 243 -1.05 16.82 -9.58
C LEU A 243 -2.13 17.01 -8.51
N SER A 244 -3.26 16.32 -8.65
CA SER A 244 -4.33 16.28 -7.65
C SER A 244 -4.68 14.84 -7.32
N ASN A 245 -4.71 14.52 -6.02
CA ASN A 245 -4.94 13.15 -5.58
C ASN A 245 -6.38 12.71 -5.83
N THR A 246 -6.52 11.56 -6.47
CA THR A 246 -7.82 10.95 -6.73
C THR A 246 -8.43 10.31 -5.48
N ASN A 247 -7.62 10.07 -4.44
CA ASN A 247 -8.03 9.47 -3.18
C ASN A 247 -8.45 10.55 -2.16
N LYS A 248 -9.74 10.92 -2.19
CA LYS A 248 -10.30 11.89 -1.24
C LYS A 248 -10.29 11.41 0.21
N LEU A 249 -10.09 10.10 0.46
CA LEU A 249 -10.02 9.55 1.82
C LEU A 249 -8.95 10.26 2.67
N ILE A 250 -7.80 10.62 2.07
CA ILE A 250 -6.71 11.32 2.77
C ILE A 250 -7.08 12.72 3.29
N LYS A 251 -8.17 13.31 2.79
CA LYS A 251 -8.73 14.57 3.27
C LYS A 251 -9.93 14.39 4.19
N GLN A 252 -10.70 13.33 3.96
CA GLN A 252 -11.99 13.13 4.63
C GLN A 252 -11.88 12.27 5.88
N TYR A 253 -10.77 11.53 6.05
CA TYR A 253 -10.59 10.62 7.17
C TYR A 253 -9.22 10.83 7.85
N THR A 254 -9.24 11.29 9.08
CA THR A 254 -8.05 11.75 9.82
C THR A 254 -6.94 10.71 9.93
N TYR A 255 -7.31 9.42 9.98
CA TYR A 255 -6.36 8.31 10.13
C TYR A 255 -5.86 7.75 8.81
N ALA A 256 -6.33 8.27 7.66
CA ALA A 256 -5.97 7.73 6.34
C ALA A 256 -4.46 7.85 6.05
N THR A 257 -3.89 6.77 5.54
CA THR A 257 -2.48 6.65 5.13
C THR A 257 -2.31 6.38 3.63
N GLY A 258 -3.41 6.27 2.87
CA GLY A 258 -3.40 6.02 1.42
C GLY A 258 -4.65 5.27 0.98
N LEU A 259 -4.66 4.46 -0.05
CA LEU A 259 -3.58 4.06 -0.93
C LEU A 259 -3.93 4.42 -2.38
N LYS A 260 -4.94 3.74 -3.00
CA LYS A 260 -5.24 3.90 -4.43
C LYS A 260 -6.72 3.78 -4.76
N THR A 261 -7.21 4.66 -5.64
CA THR A 261 -8.55 4.58 -6.24
C THR A 261 -8.49 3.99 -7.64
N GLY A 262 -9.60 3.44 -8.09
CA GLY A 262 -9.82 3.03 -9.47
C GLY A 262 -11.27 3.27 -9.90
N SER A 263 -11.49 3.63 -11.15
CA SER A 263 -12.84 3.74 -11.71
C SER A 263 -12.80 3.57 -13.23
N THR A 264 -13.67 2.70 -13.74
CA THR A 264 -14.03 2.60 -15.16
C THR A 264 -15.52 2.28 -15.25
N SER A 265 -16.08 2.34 -16.44
CA SER A 265 -17.48 1.96 -16.64
C SER A 265 -17.75 0.49 -16.32
N LYS A 266 -16.76 -0.40 -16.52
CA LYS A 266 -16.84 -1.83 -16.22
C LYS A 266 -16.60 -2.13 -14.74
N ALA A 267 -15.63 -1.45 -14.13
CA ALA A 267 -15.23 -1.67 -12.74
C ALA A 267 -16.15 -1.00 -11.71
N GLY A 268 -16.92 0.02 -12.08
CA GLY A 268 -17.55 0.91 -11.11
C GLY A 268 -16.50 1.72 -10.35
N CYS A 269 -16.74 2.01 -9.08
CA CYS A 269 -15.82 2.74 -8.22
C CYS A 269 -15.11 1.77 -7.25
N CYS A 270 -13.78 1.72 -7.31
CA CYS A 270 -12.95 0.86 -6.49
C CYS A 270 -12.00 1.69 -5.62
N LEU A 271 -11.65 1.19 -4.45
CA LEU A 271 -10.68 1.80 -3.53
C LEU A 271 -9.94 0.71 -2.75
N SER A 272 -8.64 0.81 -2.67
CA SER A 272 -7.85 0.31 -1.56
C SER A 272 -7.51 1.49 -0.67
N GLY A 273 -8.17 1.59 0.48
CA GLY A 273 -7.95 2.61 1.49
C GLY A 273 -7.16 2.04 2.66
N THR A 274 -6.14 2.76 3.10
CA THR A 274 -5.35 2.40 4.29
C THR A 274 -5.49 3.46 5.36
N ALA A 275 -5.46 3.04 6.62
CA ALA A 275 -5.54 3.95 7.75
C ALA A 275 -4.78 3.37 8.95
N MET A 276 -4.16 4.25 9.74
CA MET A 276 -3.45 3.89 10.97
C MET A 276 -4.01 4.65 12.15
N LYS A 277 -4.35 3.92 13.22
CA LYS A 277 -4.80 4.48 14.47
C LYS A 277 -4.28 3.61 15.63
N ASP A 278 -3.71 4.25 16.65
CA ASP A 278 -3.24 3.59 17.90
C ASP A 278 -2.31 2.38 17.62
N GLY A 279 -1.44 2.47 16.60
CA GLY A 279 -0.51 1.41 16.20
C GLY A 279 -1.13 0.29 15.35
N ILE A 280 -2.44 0.33 15.07
CA ILE A 280 -3.14 -0.62 14.18
C ILE A 280 -3.22 0.00 12.80
N GLU A 281 -2.71 -0.69 11.77
CA GLU A 281 -2.87 -0.28 10.38
C GLU A 281 -3.83 -1.23 9.66
N LEU A 282 -4.90 -0.66 9.12
CA LEU A 282 -5.97 -1.40 8.44
C LEU A 282 -5.98 -1.09 6.95
N ILE A 283 -6.34 -2.11 6.17
CA ILE A 283 -6.53 -2.07 4.72
C ILE A 283 -8.02 -2.36 4.45
N ALA A 284 -8.75 -1.37 3.98
CA ALA A 284 -10.14 -1.52 3.54
C ALA A 284 -10.21 -1.48 2.01
N VAL A 285 -10.56 -2.60 1.40
CA VAL A 285 -10.77 -2.67 -0.04
C VAL A 285 -12.26 -2.76 -0.34
N VAL A 286 -12.72 -1.89 -1.23
CA VAL A 286 -14.08 -1.91 -1.78
C VAL A 286 -14.00 -1.92 -3.29
N MET A 287 -14.77 -2.82 -3.93
CA MET A 287 -14.78 -2.99 -5.39
C MET A 287 -16.21 -2.94 -5.93
N ALA A 288 -16.35 -2.39 -7.12
CA ALA A 288 -17.62 -2.22 -7.82
C ALA A 288 -18.66 -1.40 -7.04
N ALA A 289 -18.25 -0.44 -6.23
CA ALA A 289 -19.18 0.51 -5.62
C ALA A 289 -19.91 1.30 -6.72
N PRO A 290 -21.25 1.53 -6.57
CA PRO A 290 -22.02 2.19 -7.62
C PRO A 290 -21.66 3.66 -7.82
N THR A 291 -21.14 4.33 -6.80
CA THR A 291 -20.74 5.74 -6.85
C THR A 291 -19.47 6.01 -6.05
N SER A 292 -18.79 7.11 -6.38
CA SER A 292 -17.62 7.56 -5.61
C SER A 292 -17.97 7.86 -4.14
N LYS A 293 -19.16 8.42 -3.86
CA LYS A 293 -19.63 8.69 -2.49
C LYS A 293 -19.76 7.40 -1.68
N ILE A 294 -20.40 6.36 -2.25
CA ILE A 294 -20.55 5.05 -1.61
C ILE A 294 -19.19 4.43 -1.36
N ARG A 295 -18.28 4.47 -2.33
CA ARG A 295 -16.92 3.95 -2.20
C ARG A 295 -16.20 4.48 -0.95
N PHE A 296 -16.20 5.79 -0.74
CA PHE A 296 -15.53 6.39 0.42
C PHE A 296 -16.31 6.16 1.72
N LYS A 297 -17.66 6.27 1.70
CA LYS A 297 -18.53 5.96 2.84
C LYS A 297 -18.25 4.56 3.37
N ASP A 298 -18.30 3.56 2.49
CA ASP A 298 -18.15 2.16 2.87
C ASP A 298 -16.73 1.84 3.37
N ALA A 299 -15.70 2.44 2.74
CA ALA A 299 -14.33 2.30 3.22
C ALA A 299 -14.15 2.88 4.64
N VAL A 300 -14.69 4.07 4.92
CA VAL A 300 -14.65 4.66 6.27
C VAL A 300 -15.45 3.83 7.27
N THR A 301 -16.61 3.29 6.87
CA THR A 301 -17.41 2.39 7.71
C THR A 301 -16.62 1.14 8.08
N LEU A 302 -15.93 0.52 7.11
CA LEU A 302 -15.06 -0.64 7.35
C LEU A 302 -13.91 -0.30 8.30
N LEU A 303 -13.20 0.79 8.06
CA LEU A 303 -12.08 1.22 8.90
C LEU A 303 -12.51 1.51 10.33
N ASN A 304 -13.61 2.24 10.52
CA ASN A 304 -14.17 2.50 11.86
C ASN A 304 -14.59 1.21 12.56
N TYR A 305 -15.22 0.28 11.84
CA TYR A 305 -15.54 -1.04 12.38
C TYR A 305 -14.27 -1.75 12.86
N GLY A 306 -13.24 -1.84 12.01
CA GLY A 306 -11.97 -2.48 12.38
C GLY A 306 -11.36 -1.87 13.63
N PHE A 307 -11.24 -0.54 13.68
CA PHE A 307 -10.72 0.15 14.87
C PHE A 307 -11.59 0.00 16.12
N SER A 308 -12.87 -0.36 15.98
CA SER A 308 -13.77 -0.59 17.12
C SER A 308 -13.67 -2.01 17.68
N VAL A 309 -13.27 -2.99 16.86
CA VAL A 309 -13.21 -4.41 17.26
C VAL A 309 -11.78 -4.91 17.44
N CYS A 310 -10.78 -4.20 16.90
CA CYS A 310 -9.38 -4.56 17.05
C CYS A 310 -8.79 -3.91 18.30
N SER A 311 -8.05 -4.68 19.05
CA SER A 311 -7.20 -4.19 20.15
C SER A 311 -5.83 -4.86 20.06
N ILE A 312 -4.76 -4.15 20.40
CA ILE A 312 -3.39 -4.67 20.38
C ILE A 312 -2.89 -4.81 21.81
N TYR A 313 -2.38 -6.01 22.14
CA TYR A 313 -1.48 -6.21 23.25
C TYR A 313 -0.05 -5.96 22.75
N GLN A 314 0.71 -5.16 23.51
CA GLN A 314 2.12 -4.90 23.25
C GLN A 314 2.92 -5.13 24.51
N ASP A 315 4.04 -5.83 24.39
CA ASP A 315 5.02 -6.01 25.46
C ASP A 315 6.39 -5.53 24.95
N ALA A 316 6.68 -4.25 25.24
CA ALA A 316 7.98 -3.62 24.97
C ALA A 316 8.87 -3.56 26.23
N GLU A 317 8.41 -4.14 27.37
CA GLU A 317 9.18 -4.14 28.62
C GLU A 317 10.33 -5.14 28.55
N GLU A 318 11.39 -4.86 29.32
CA GLU A 318 12.49 -5.82 29.53
C GLU A 318 11.97 -7.12 30.13
N PRO A 319 12.60 -8.29 29.84
CA PRO A 319 12.16 -9.55 30.40
C PRO A 319 12.34 -9.57 31.93
N ASP A 320 11.39 -10.22 32.65
CA ASP A 320 11.45 -10.37 34.09
C ASP A 320 12.69 -11.18 34.52
N ILE A 321 13.10 -12.16 33.71
CA ILE A 321 14.33 -12.92 33.86
C ILE A 321 15.44 -12.24 33.09
N LYS A 322 16.49 -11.77 33.79
CA LYS A 322 17.56 -10.96 33.19
C LYS A 322 18.84 -11.74 32.87
N TYR A 323 18.97 -12.97 33.37
CA TYR A 323 20.19 -13.77 33.25
C TYR A 323 19.87 -15.22 32.90
N ALA A 324 20.73 -15.82 32.10
CA ALA A 324 20.79 -17.26 31.86
C ALA A 324 22.07 -17.82 32.48
N SER A 325 22.00 -19.05 33.03
CA SER A 325 23.18 -19.73 33.59
C SER A 325 24.14 -20.16 32.50
N VAL A 326 25.46 -20.03 32.76
CA VAL A 326 26.52 -20.45 31.83
C VAL A 326 27.45 -21.46 32.52
N GLU A 327 27.59 -22.64 31.90
CA GLU A 327 28.55 -23.66 32.30
C GLU A 327 29.88 -23.47 31.55
N ALA A 328 30.98 -23.77 32.26
CA ALA A 328 32.36 -23.67 31.77
C ALA A 328 32.79 -22.26 31.32
N GLY A 329 32.07 -21.20 31.69
CA GLY A 329 32.37 -19.83 31.34
C GLY A 329 33.18 -19.08 32.38
N VAL A 330 33.86 -18.00 31.94
CA VAL A 330 34.54 -17.04 32.86
C VAL A 330 33.55 -16.36 33.80
N LYS A 331 32.28 -16.27 33.39
CA LYS A 331 31.13 -15.86 34.20
C LYS A 331 30.17 -17.04 34.35
N ASP A 332 29.44 -17.13 35.45
CA ASP A 332 28.44 -18.17 35.71
C ASP A 332 27.08 -17.82 35.12
N GLU A 333 26.92 -16.60 34.69
CA GLU A 333 25.67 -16.05 34.11
C GLU A 333 25.99 -15.12 32.93
N VAL A 334 25.04 -15.04 31.99
CA VAL A 334 25.05 -14.08 30.88
C VAL A 334 23.77 -13.28 30.94
N SER A 335 23.86 -11.95 30.70
CA SER A 335 22.67 -11.10 30.55
C SER A 335 21.90 -11.46 29.29
N ILE A 336 20.57 -11.47 29.39
CA ILE A 336 19.69 -11.79 28.26
C ILE A 336 18.72 -10.66 27.97
N LYS A 337 18.35 -10.52 26.69
CA LYS A 337 17.39 -9.55 26.18
C LYS A 337 16.39 -10.23 25.23
N LYS A 338 15.25 -9.63 25.02
CA LYS A 338 14.32 -10.09 23.98
C LYS A 338 14.93 -9.86 22.58
N SER A 339 14.67 -10.77 21.65
CA SER A 339 15.04 -10.60 20.23
C SER A 339 14.27 -9.47 19.57
N GLU A 340 13.00 -9.28 19.99
CA GLU A 340 12.08 -8.26 19.52
C GLU A 340 10.97 -8.01 20.54
N ASP A 341 10.22 -6.92 20.37
CA ASP A 341 9.01 -6.66 21.13
C ASP A 341 7.88 -7.59 20.68
N PHE A 342 7.10 -8.09 21.64
CA PHE A 342 5.92 -8.90 21.33
C PHE A 342 4.70 -8.01 21.07
N SER A 343 3.95 -8.31 20.00
CA SER A 343 2.64 -7.72 19.75
C SER A 343 1.66 -8.77 19.24
N TYR A 344 0.41 -8.68 19.73
CA TYR A 344 -0.67 -9.56 19.28
C TYR A 344 -1.97 -8.77 19.13
N MET A 345 -2.67 -8.95 18.00
CA MET A 345 -3.94 -8.30 17.75
C MET A 345 -5.10 -9.22 18.12
N PHE A 346 -6.04 -8.68 18.89
CA PHE A 346 -7.31 -9.31 19.23
C PHE A 346 -8.44 -8.67 18.43
N LEU A 347 -9.42 -9.48 18.02
CA LEU A 347 -10.69 -9.03 17.44
C LEU A 347 -11.79 -8.88 18.51
N GLU A 348 -11.38 -8.75 19.74
CA GLU A 348 -12.25 -8.55 20.92
C GLU A 348 -11.51 -7.70 21.94
N ASN A 349 -12.24 -7.13 22.87
CA ASN A 349 -11.61 -6.47 24.01
C ASN A 349 -10.96 -7.53 24.89
N PHE A 350 -9.71 -7.32 25.26
CA PHE A 350 -8.96 -8.16 26.19
C PHE A 350 -8.55 -7.35 27.43
N SER A 351 -8.13 -8.03 28.47
CA SER A 351 -7.46 -7.43 29.62
C SER A 351 -6.01 -7.92 29.67
N ASP A 352 -5.06 -7.05 29.98
CA ASP A 352 -3.66 -7.44 30.16
C ASP A 352 -3.50 -8.54 31.21
N SER A 353 -4.41 -8.57 32.21
CA SER A 353 -4.45 -9.63 33.22
C SER A 353 -4.78 -11.03 32.67
N ASP A 354 -5.35 -11.12 31.47
CA ASP A 354 -5.65 -12.40 30.80
C ASP A 354 -4.46 -12.93 30.00
N ILE A 355 -3.37 -12.12 29.90
CA ILE A 355 -2.14 -12.50 29.22
C ILE A 355 -1.15 -13.04 30.26
N ARG A 356 -0.72 -14.29 30.06
CA ARG A 356 0.26 -14.96 30.91
C ARG A 356 1.56 -15.16 30.13
N LYS A 357 2.70 -14.77 30.75
CA LYS A 357 4.04 -15.00 30.21
C LYS A 357 4.64 -16.22 30.86
N GLU A 358 5.19 -17.16 30.09
CA GLU A 358 5.98 -18.28 30.55
C GLU A 358 7.39 -18.19 29.98
N TYR A 359 8.38 -18.19 30.84
CA TYR A 359 9.79 -18.11 30.50
C TYR A 359 10.39 -19.52 30.50
N THR A 360 11.01 -19.89 29.39
CA THR A 360 11.90 -21.07 29.33
C THR A 360 13.30 -20.54 29.09
N VAL A 361 14.21 -20.71 30.03
CA VAL A 361 15.60 -20.26 29.94
C VAL A 361 16.51 -21.48 30.03
N ASP A 362 17.36 -21.62 29.04
CA ASP A 362 18.30 -22.73 28.92
C ASP A 362 19.59 -22.43 29.66
N THR A 363 20.22 -23.50 30.18
CA THR A 363 21.62 -23.39 30.64
C THR A 363 22.53 -23.44 29.43
N MET A 364 23.33 -22.40 29.24
CA MET A 364 24.22 -22.26 28.10
C MET A 364 25.61 -22.84 28.41
N MET A 365 26.29 -23.35 27.38
CA MET A 365 27.67 -23.83 27.47
C MET A 365 28.61 -22.80 26.83
N ALA A 366 29.64 -22.37 27.55
CA ALA A 366 30.63 -21.46 26.98
C ALA A 366 31.47 -22.12 25.86
N PRO A 367 31.91 -21.40 24.82
CA PRO A 367 31.72 -19.94 24.67
C PRO A 367 30.29 -19.60 24.28
N VAL A 368 29.75 -18.53 24.89
CA VAL A 368 28.46 -17.93 24.53
C VAL A 368 28.74 -16.63 23.77
N HIS A 369 28.17 -16.46 22.61
CA HIS A 369 28.33 -15.23 21.84
C HIS A 369 27.10 -14.32 21.99
N GLU A 370 27.33 -13.01 21.94
CA GLU A 370 26.20 -12.08 21.87
C GLU A 370 25.30 -12.44 20.68
N GLY A 371 23.99 -12.56 20.92
CA GLY A 371 23.01 -12.98 19.93
C GLY A 371 22.74 -14.50 19.91
N ASP A 372 23.41 -15.31 20.74
CA ASP A 372 23.04 -16.72 20.89
C ASP A 372 21.70 -16.84 21.62
N LYS A 373 20.87 -17.80 21.20
CA LYS A 373 19.57 -18.06 21.83
C LYS A 373 19.77 -18.67 23.24
N ALA A 374 19.21 -17.99 24.23
CA ALA A 374 19.27 -18.36 25.64
C ALA A 374 17.94 -18.88 26.21
N GLY A 375 16.87 -18.80 25.42
CA GLY A 375 15.55 -19.24 25.87
C GLY A 375 14.42 -18.67 25.02
N THR A 376 13.20 -18.73 25.59
CA THR A 376 11.99 -18.24 24.89
C THR A 376 10.98 -17.72 25.92
N ILE A 377 10.26 -16.65 25.59
CA ILE A 377 9.06 -16.18 26.29
C ILE A 377 7.87 -16.67 25.51
N ASN A 378 7.00 -17.47 26.11
CA ASN A 378 5.71 -17.87 25.54
C ASN A 378 4.60 -16.99 26.10
N TYR A 379 3.76 -16.42 25.23
CA TYR A 379 2.62 -15.59 25.59
C TYR A 379 1.34 -16.39 25.44
N TYR A 380 0.54 -16.43 26.48
CA TYR A 380 -0.75 -17.13 26.49
C TYR A 380 -1.87 -16.15 26.78
N TYR A 381 -2.91 -16.19 25.96
CA TYR A 381 -4.21 -15.57 26.27
C TYR A 381 -5.14 -16.63 26.80
N LYS A 382 -5.51 -16.52 28.08
CA LYS A 382 -6.15 -17.62 28.81
C LYS A 382 -5.26 -18.87 28.71
N ASP A 383 -5.73 -19.95 28.07
CA ASP A 383 -4.95 -21.18 27.90
C ASP A 383 -4.38 -21.39 26.49
N ARG A 384 -4.58 -20.41 25.59
CA ARG A 384 -4.11 -20.50 24.21
C ARG A 384 -2.79 -19.78 24.03
N LEU A 385 -1.77 -20.45 23.49
CA LEU A 385 -0.54 -19.83 23.02
C LEU A 385 -0.86 -18.84 21.89
N ILE A 386 -0.50 -17.58 22.09
CA ILE A 386 -0.71 -16.49 21.09
C ILE A 386 0.58 -16.06 20.40
N GLY A 387 1.72 -16.49 20.90
CA GLY A 387 3.01 -16.28 20.26
C GLY A 387 4.17 -16.47 21.22
N SER A 388 5.39 -16.35 20.71
CA SER A 388 6.62 -16.48 21.47
C SER A 388 7.68 -15.52 20.94
N VAL A 389 8.60 -15.11 21.84
CA VAL A 389 9.76 -14.27 21.53
C VAL A 389 11.01 -14.95 22.09
N ASP A 390 12.07 -14.99 21.29
CA ASP A 390 13.33 -15.56 21.72
C ASP A 390 14.06 -14.64 22.70
N LEU A 391 14.69 -15.25 23.71
CA LEU A 391 15.63 -14.59 24.60
C LEU A 391 17.04 -14.83 24.07
N MET A 392 17.81 -13.76 23.91
CA MET A 392 19.12 -13.77 23.29
C MET A 392 20.17 -13.33 24.30
N ALA A 393 21.36 -13.91 24.27
CA ALA A 393 22.50 -13.42 25.04
C ALA A 393 22.83 -11.98 24.63
N ALA A 394 22.93 -11.07 25.58
CA ALA A 394 23.22 -9.67 25.37
C ALA A 394 24.71 -9.34 25.41
N GLU A 395 25.55 -10.30 25.77
CA GLU A 395 27.01 -10.18 25.83
C GLU A 395 27.68 -11.54 25.55
N THR A 396 28.97 -11.51 25.24
CA THR A 396 29.80 -12.71 25.05
C THR A 396 30.40 -13.17 26.35
N VAL A 397 30.37 -14.50 26.62
CA VAL A 397 31.06 -15.16 27.75
C VAL A 397 32.04 -16.18 27.21
N GLU A 398 33.31 -15.94 27.41
CA GLU A 398 34.41 -16.84 27.00
C GLU A 398 34.49 -18.10 27.83
N VAL A 399 35.11 -19.13 27.28
CA VAL A 399 35.41 -20.37 28.00
C VAL A 399 36.41 -20.07 29.12
N MET A 400 36.17 -20.62 30.30
CA MET A 400 37.07 -20.54 31.45
C MET A 400 38.36 -21.33 31.17
N ASP A 401 39.50 -20.65 31.20
CA ASP A 401 40.80 -21.30 31.13
C ASP A 401 41.29 -21.87 32.52
N TYR A 402 42.45 -22.54 32.51
CA TYR A 402 42.98 -23.09 33.73
C TYR A 402 43.31 -22.00 34.77
N SER A 403 43.79 -20.84 34.37
CA SER A 403 44.12 -19.73 35.28
C SER A 403 42.87 -19.11 35.90
N ASP A 404 41.79 -19.04 35.14
CA ASP A 404 40.48 -18.53 35.58
C ASP A 404 39.85 -19.50 36.61
N SER A 405 39.94 -20.82 36.33
CA SER A 405 39.48 -21.87 37.24
C SER A 405 40.22 -21.81 38.58
N LEU A 406 41.55 -21.61 38.55
CA LEU A 406 42.37 -21.50 39.74
C LEU A 406 42.01 -20.24 40.55
N ARG A 407 41.81 -19.08 39.89
CA ARG A 407 41.37 -17.83 40.54
C ARG A 407 40.00 -17.99 41.21
N LYS A 408 39.06 -18.67 40.57
CA LYS A 408 37.70 -18.90 41.08
C LYS A 408 37.74 -19.76 42.35
N VAL A 409 38.53 -20.85 42.36
CA VAL A 409 38.75 -21.72 43.54
C VAL A 409 39.42 -20.94 44.65
N LEU A 410 40.49 -20.19 44.37
CA LEU A 410 41.18 -19.40 45.41
C LEU A 410 40.29 -18.29 45.99
N GLY A 411 39.43 -17.67 45.16
CA GLY A 411 38.45 -16.68 45.60
C GLY A 411 37.45 -17.26 46.61
N VAL A 412 36.93 -18.45 46.38
CA VAL A 412 36.01 -19.13 47.28
C VAL A 412 36.69 -19.46 48.61
N ILE A 413 37.98 -19.81 48.59
CA ILE A 413 38.74 -20.16 49.80
C ILE A 413 39.05 -18.92 50.65
N THR A 414 39.33 -17.78 50.01
CA THR A 414 39.68 -16.52 50.70
C THR A 414 38.48 -15.80 51.30
N PHE A 415 37.27 -15.92 50.77
CA PHE A 415 36.05 -15.30 51.30
C PHE A 415 35.34 -16.13 52.40
N LYS A 416 35.77 -17.38 52.70
CA LYS A 416 35.25 -18.18 53.83
C LYS A 416 35.98 -17.92 55.16
N LYS A 417 36.73 -16.82 55.25
CA LYS A 417 37.31 -16.36 56.53
C LYS A 417 36.86 -14.95 56.82
N CYS A 418 35.63 -14.79 57.28
CA CYS A 418 35.20 -13.79 58.27
C CYS A 418 33.81 -14.12 58.75
#